data_ad00b4cade64f72d751009eefd448d1d
#
_entry.id   ad00b4cade64f72d751009eefd448d1d
#
_cell.length_a   1.000
_cell.length_b   1.000
_cell.length_c   1.000
_cell.angle_alpha   90.00
_cell.angle_beta   90.00
_cell.angle_gamma   90.00
#
_symmetry.space_group_name_H-M   'P 1'
#
loop_
_entity.id
_entity.type
_entity.pdbx_description
1 polymer ?
#
loop_
_entity_poly.entity_id
_entity_poly.type
_entity_poly.pdbx_seq_one_letter_code
_entity_poly.pdbx_strand_id
1 'polypeptide(L)'
;RIEGDTIYYADPQNIPVSFKIIRDTMYVYGNHTVTYKIDRQTEYSFWFHSLADEIIKLHKSENPEDIIAFDNKEVEVIPTTEVVKKDSVVMYKGTRYRGYVYVNPSTMKVIRSSYSEGGISVDNVYYDNVIHICVYEGRRMLYGKDITKKAFAGIFPEDILSQMILADMNFMGVDNKGYQYQATLRVPESSVYSLADITIGFDNRMDIKKAE
;
A
#
# COMPACT_ATOMS: atom_id res chain seq x y z
N ARG A 1 -1.46 -22.06 9.43
CA ARG A 1 -0.83 -23.37 9.10
C ARG A 1 0.68 -23.21 9.00
N ILE A 2 1.40 -24.16 9.59
CA ILE A 2 2.86 -24.28 9.42
C ILE A 2 3.12 -25.54 8.58
N GLU A 3 3.91 -25.42 7.53
CA GLU A 3 4.32 -26.52 6.66
C GLU A 3 5.76 -26.30 6.19
N GLY A 4 6.63 -27.29 6.43
CA GLY A 4 8.06 -27.13 6.18
C GLY A 4 8.65 -25.97 6.94
N ASP A 5 9.19 -24.99 6.21
CA ASP A 5 9.78 -23.75 6.72
C ASP A 5 8.89 -22.51 6.46
N THR A 6 7.59 -22.72 6.18
CA THR A 6 6.66 -21.66 5.76
C THR A 6 5.42 -21.60 6.67
N ILE A 7 5.01 -20.40 7.01
CA ILE A 7 3.76 -20.07 7.70
C ILE A 7 2.77 -19.56 6.68
N TYR A 8 1.60 -20.20 6.62
CA TYR A 8 0.46 -19.80 5.77
C TYR A 8 -0.63 -19.21 6.66
N TYR A 9 -1.28 -18.18 6.16
CA TYR A 9 -2.41 -17.53 6.82
C TYR A 9 -3.73 -17.92 6.14
N ALA A 10 -4.83 -17.86 6.87
CA ALA A 10 -6.16 -18.13 6.31
C ALA A 10 -6.67 -16.98 5.44
N ASP A 11 -6.27 -15.75 5.77
CA ASP A 11 -6.63 -14.56 4.99
C ASP A 11 -5.78 -14.50 3.70
N PRO A 12 -6.40 -14.49 2.52
CA PRO A 12 -5.69 -14.44 1.24
C PRO A 12 -4.91 -13.15 0.99
N GLN A 13 -5.18 -12.08 1.75
CA GLN A 13 -4.39 -10.85 1.69
C GLN A 13 -3.06 -10.95 2.40
N ASN A 14 -2.90 -11.95 3.29
CA ASN A 14 -1.67 -12.17 4.04
C ASN A 14 -0.69 -13.01 3.24
N ILE A 15 0.53 -12.53 3.11
CA ILE A 15 1.59 -13.22 2.39
C ILE A 15 2.13 -14.36 3.24
N PRO A 16 2.27 -15.59 2.71
CA PRO A 16 3.03 -16.65 3.36
C PRO A 16 4.47 -16.21 3.63
N VAL A 17 4.98 -16.51 4.81
CA VAL A 17 6.32 -16.09 5.24
C VAL A 17 7.17 -17.30 5.60
N SER A 18 8.47 -17.24 5.29
CA SER A 18 9.41 -18.27 5.74
C SER A 18 9.80 -18.06 7.20
N PHE A 19 10.17 -19.15 7.87
CA PHE A 19 10.68 -19.08 9.24
C PHE A 19 11.83 -20.04 9.46
N LYS A 20 12.59 -19.80 10.52
CA LYS A 20 13.64 -20.69 11.02
C LYS A 20 13.63 -20.73 12.53
N ILE A 21 13.79 -21.93 13.09
CA ILE A 21 13.94 -22.12 14.53
C ILE A 21 15.43 -22.25 14.85
N ILE A 22 15.89 -21.41 15.77
CA ILE A 22 17.24 -21.47 16.33
C ILE A 22 17.11 -21.56 17.85
N ARG A 23 17.44 -22.73 18.40
CA ARG A 23 17.23 -23.04 19.85
C ARG A 23 15.74 -22.92 20.22
N ASP A 24 15.40 -21.99 21.11
CA ASP A 24 14.06 -21.70 21.63
C ASP A 24 13.40 -20.48 20.98
N THR A 25 13.90 -20.04 19.82
CA THR A 25 13.41 -18.85 19.15
C THR A 25 13.05 -19.15 17.70
N MET A 26 11.84 -18.76 17.31
CA MET A 26 11.37 -18.78 15.94
C MET A 26 11.60 -17.40 15.29
N TYR A 27 12.37 -17.37 14.23
CA TYR A 27 12.64 -16.19 13.39
C TYR A 27 11.72 -16.25 12.18
N VAL A 28 10.85 -15.28 12.01
CA VAL A 28 9.91 -15.18 10.90
C VAL A 28 10.40 -14.08 9.95
N TYR A 29 10.59 -14.43 8.68
CA TYR A 29 11.16 -13.57 7.64
C TYR A 29 10.06 -13.07 6.70
N GLY A 30 9.37 -12.00 7.12
CA GLY A 30 8.44 -11.24 6.30
C GLY A 30 9.08 -9.96 5.76
N ASN A 31 8.26 -8.94 5.57
CA ASN A 31 8.74 -7.57 5.24
C ASN A 31 9.74 -7.05 6.28
N HIS A 32 9.52 -7.43 7.53
CA HIS A 32 10.49 -7.28 8.63
C HIS A 32 10.72 -8.64 9.29
N THR A 33 11.94 -8.86 9.83
CA THR A 33 12.21 -10.05 10.62
C THR A 33 11.62 -9.87 12.01
N VAL A 34 10.77 -10.81 12.42
CA VAL A 34 10.16 -10.85 13.75
C VAL A 34 10.59 -12.11 14.46
N THR A 35 10.77 -12.04 15.77
CA THR A 35 11.18 -13.20 16.61
C THR A 35 10.11 -13.52 17.63
N TYR A 36 9.86 -14.84 17.81
CA TYR A 36 8.92 -15.36 18.79
C TYR A 36 9.64 -16.39 19.67
N LYS A 37 9.50 -16.26 20.98
CA LYS A 37 10.06 -17.22 21.93
C LYS A 37 9.19 -18.47 21.94
N ILE A 38 9.80 -19.65 21.75
CA ILE A 38 9.12 -20.93 21.82
C ILE A 38 9.00 -21.35 23.27
N ASP A 39 7.78 -21.68 23.70
CA ASP A 39 7.49 -22.20 25.03
C ASP A 39 7.47 -23.74 25.01
N ARG A 40 6.89 -24.32 23.94
CA ARG A 40 6.77 -25.79 23.81
C ARG A 40 6.80 -26.22 22.34
N GLN A 41 7.59 -27.23 22.04
CA GLN A 41 7.60 -27.89 20.74
C GLN A 41 7.56 -29.41 20.93
N THR A 42 6.53 -30.06 20.38
CA THR A 42 6.37 -31.51 20.33
C THR A 42 5.89 -31.90 18.94
N GLU A 43 5.72 -33.20 18.66
CA GLU A 43 5.15 -33.67 17.39
C GLU A 43 3.74 -33.14 17.11
N TYR A 44 2.92 -32.90 18.16
CA TYR A 44 1.51 -32.53 18.04
C TYR A 44 1.19 -31.13 18.53
N SER A 45 2.16 -30.42 19.12
CA SER A 45 1.91 -29.10 19.71
C SER A 45 3.10 -28.18 19.50
N PHE A 46 2.80 -26.93 19.11
CA PHE A 46 3.77 -25.86 18.99
C PHE A 46 3.24 -24.61 19.68
N TRP A 47 3.88 -24.20 20.79
CA TRP A 47 3.47 -23.06 21.59
C TRP A 47 4.58 -22.03 21.59
N PHE A 48 4.21 -20.77 21.39
CA PHE A 48 5.17 -19.67 21.39
C PHE A 48 4.52 -18.39 21.93
N HIS A 49 5.35 -17.46 22.41
CA HIS A 49 4.92 -16.15 22.84
C HIS A 49 4.73 -15.22 21.64
N SER A 50 3.58 -14.56 21.56
CA SER A 50 3.33 -13.47 20.63
C SER A 50 4.10 -12.21 21.04
N LEU A 51 4.07 -11.16 20.21
CA LEU A 51 4.67 -9.87 20.57
C LEU A 51 3.92 -9.13 21.69
N ALA A 52 2.68 -9.55 21.98
CA ALA A 52 1.90 -9.09 23.13
C ALA A 52 2.15 -9.93 24.40
N ASP A 53 3.14 -10.84 24.36
CA ASP A 53 3.48 -11.80 25.44
C ASP A 53 2.34 -12.78 25.76
N GLU A 54 1.42 -13.00 24.82
CA GLU A 54 0.39 -14.03 24.91
C GLU A 54 0.91 -15.36 24.38
N ILE A 55 0.52 -16.49 25.00
CA ILE A 55 0.92 -17.82 24.52
C ILE A 55 -0.03 -18.28 23.42
N ILE A 56 0.49 -18.33 22.20
CA ILE A 56 -0.19 -18.90 21.05
C ILE A 56 0.03 -20.41 21.04
N LYS A 57 -1.07 -21.17 21.03
CA LYS A 57 -1.05 -22.64 21.08
C LYS A 57 -1.54 -23.21 19.76
N LEU A 58 -0.63 -23.81 19.01
CA LEU A 58 -0.96 -24.53 17.78
C LEU A 58 -0.96 -26.04 18.06
N HIS A 59 -1.91 -26.74 17.47
CA HIS A 59 -2.01 -28.19 17.52
C HIS A 59 -1.99 -28.75 16.10
N LYS A 60 -1.33 -29.89 15.92
CA LYS A 60 -1.34 -30.60 14.64
C LYS A 60 -2.77 -31.11 14.39
N SER A 61 -3.37 -30.67 13.30
CA SER A 61 -4.66 -31.20 12.85
C SER A 61 -4.45 -32.44 12.00
N GLU A 62 -5.31 -33.44 12.18
CA GLU A 62 -5.43 -34.64 11.34
C GLU A 62 -6.64 -34.51 10.39
N ASN A 63 -7.43 -33.43 10.51
CA ASN A 63 -8.60 -33.21 9.65
C ASN A 63 -8.17 -32.57 8.29
N PRO A 64 -8.37 -33.26 7.15
CA PRO A 64 -8.04 -32.72 5.84
C PRO A 64 -8.79 -31.41 5.49
N GLU A 65 -9.98 -31.19 6.07
CA GLU A 65 -10.77 -29.97 5.83
C GLU A 65 -10.10 -28.71 6.40
N ASP A 66 -9.30 -28.84 7.42
CA ASP A 66 -8.58 -27.69 8.01
C ASP A 66 -7.51 -27.16 7.04
N ILE A 67 -7.09 -27.94 6.07
CA ILE A 67 -6.14 -27.55 5.02
C ILE A 67 -6.80 -26.57 4.04
N ILE A 68 -8.11 -26.75 3.76
CA ILE A 68 -8.84 -25.98 2.75
C ILE A 68 -8.85 -24.48 3.11
N ALA A 69 -8.94 -24.15 4.39
CA ALA A 69 -8.90 -22.76 4.87
C ALA A 69 -7.56 -22.05 4.58
N PHE A 70 -6.48 -22.83 4.34
CA PHE A 70 -5.14 -22.33 4.07
C PHE A 70 -4.65 -22.69 2.66
N ASP A 71 -5.51 -23.28 1.84
CA ASP A 71 -5.24 -23.53 0.43
C ASP A 71 -5.45 -22.23 -0.34
N ASN A 72 -4.66 -21.24 0.05
CA ASN A 72 -4.54 -19.98 -0.67
C ASN A 72 -3.92 -20.29 -2.03
N LYS A 73 -4.75 -20.77 -2.95
CA LYS A 73 -4.52 -20.46 -4.36
C LYS A 73 -4.27 -18.97 -4.35
N GLU A 74 -3.14 -18.54 -4.93
CA GLU A 74 -2.92 -17.13 -5.22
C GLU A 74 -4.24 -16.60 -5.81
N VAL A 75 -5.10 -16.09 -4.95
CA VAL A 75 -6.19 -15.25 -5.39
C VAL A 75 -5.42 -14.06 -5.88
N GLU A 76 -5.17 -14.05 -7.18
CA GLU A 76 -4.78 -12.85 -7.88
C GLU A 76 -5.87 -11.86 -7.49
N VAL A 77 -5.61 -11.08 -6.44
CA VAL A 77 -6.49 -9.98 -6.04
C VAL A 77 -6.42 -9.06 -7.23
N ILE A 78 -7.40 -9.23 -8.13
CA ILE A 78 -7.52 -8.40 -9.32
C ILE A 78 -7.68 -6.99 -8.76
N PRO A 79 -6.67 -6.12 -8.93
CA PRO A 79 -6.78 -4.76 -8.44
C PRO A 79 -8.07 -4.19 -9.01
N THR A 80 -8.79 -3.42 -8.24
CA THR A 80 -10.01 -2.75 -8.68
C THR A 80 -9.75 -2.17 -10.06
N THR A 81 -10.38 -2.71 -11.09
CA THR A 81 -10.11 -2.30 -12.49
C THR A 81 -10.79 -0.98 -12.84
N GLU A 82 -11.52 -0.41 -11.88
CA GLU A 82 -12.30 0.79 -12.08
C GLU A 82 -11.41 2.03 -12.03
N VAL A 83 -11.28 2.70 -13.17
CA VAL A 83 -10.57 3.97 -13.30
C VAL A 83 -11.45 5.09 -12.76
N VAL A 84 -10.97 5.78 -11.73
CA VAL A 84 -11.64 6.99 -11.22
C VAL A 84 -11.25 8.18 -12.09
N LYS A 85 -12.27 8.84 -12.68
CA LYS A 85 -12.09 10.00 -13.57
C LYS A 85 -12.67 11.24 -12.91
N LYS A 86 -11.88 12.30 -12.86
CA LYS A 86 -12.29 13.60 -12.36
C LYS A 86 -11.96 14.67 -13.40
N ASP A 87 -12.82 15.68 -13.50
CA ASP A 87 -12.51 16.87 -14.27
C ASP A 87 -13.02 18.13 -13.56
N SER A 88 -12.30 19.21 -13.73
CA SER A 88 -12.62 20.51 -13.16
C SER A 88 -12.33 21.61 -14.16
N VAL A 89 -13.17 22.64 -14.16
CA VAL A 89 -13.02 23.80 -15.04
C VAL A 89 -12.81 25.03 -14.18
N VAL A 90 -11.77 25.79 -14.51
CA VAL A 90 -11.42 27.04 -13.81
C VAL A 90 -11.19 28.17 -14.81
N MET A 91 -11.41 29.38 -14.35
CA MET A 91 -11.10 30.61 -15.09
C MET A 91 -9.88 31.29 -14.48
N TYR A 92 -8.87 31.59 -15.27
CA TYR A 92 -7.72 32.36 -14.87
C TYR A 92 -7.36 33.40 -15.91
N LYS A 93 -7.32 34.68 -15.53
CA LYS A 93 -7.03 35.82 -16.40
C LYS A 93 -7.87 35.80 -17.72
N GLY A 94 -9.17 35.48 -17.61
CA GLY A 94 -10.07 35.43 -18.72
C GLY A 94 -9.97 34.17 -19.60
N THR A 95 -9.03 33.30 -19.36
CA THR A 95 -8.85 32.03 -20.07
C THR A 95 -9.48 30.88 -19.30
N ARG A 96 -10.18 29.98 -20.00
CA ARG A 96 -10.81 28.79 -19.45
C ARG A 96 -9.88 27.60 -19.56
N TYR A 97 -9.53 27.06 -18.40
CA TYR A 97 -8.73 25.83 -18.27
C TYR A 97 -9.59 24.66 -17.80
N ARG A 98 -9.30 23.47 -18.30
CA ARG A 98 -9.92 22.24 -17.84
C ARG A 98 -8.83 21.26 -17.43
N GLY A 99 -8.82 20.89 -16.14
CA GLY A 99 -7.93 19.90 -15.57
C GLY A 99 -8.61 18.55 -15.47
N TYR A 100 -7.91 17.48 -15.85
CA TYR A 100 -8.36 16.09 -15.69
C TYR A 100 -7.43 15.33 -14.78
N VAL A 101 -8.01 14.39 -14.04
CA VAL A 101 -7.31 13.42 -13.22
C VAL A 101 -7.91 12.04 -13.48
N TYR A 102 -7.08 11.09 -13.82
CA TYR A 102 -7.45 9.68 -13.97
C TYR A 102 -6.63 8.85 -12.99
N VAL A 103 -7.29 8.29 -11.97
CA VAL A 103 -6.65 7.36 -11.04
C VAL A 103 -6.77 5.96 -11.64
N ASN A 104 -5.64 5.41 -12.07
CA ASN A 104 -5.57 4.12 -12.73
C ASN A 104 -4.98 3.11 -11.74
N PRO A 105 -5.72 2.05 -11.36
CA PRO A 105 -5.17 0.95 -10.59
C PRO A 105 -3.96 0.32 -11.29
N SER A 106 -2.95 -0.07 -10.53
CA SER A 106 -1.75 -0.71 -11.06
C SER A 106 -1.46 -2.04 -10.38
N THR A 107 -0.52 -2.80 -10.92
CA THR A 107 -0.03 -4.05 -10.33
C THR A 107 1.14 -3.84 -9.37
N MET A 108 1.51 -2.59 -9.08
CA MET A 108 2.60 -2.27 -8.15
C MET A 108 2.19 -2.59 -6.72
N LYS A 109 2.83 -3.59 -6.14
CA LYS A 109 2.53 -4.05 -4.77
C LYS A 109 3.10 -3.08 -3.73
N VAL A 110 2.30 -2.85 -2.69
CA VAL A 110 2.69 -2.15 -1.45
C VAL A 110 2.44 -3.12 -0.31
N ILE A 111 3.49 -3.47 0.41
CA ILE A 111 3.40 -4.40 1.53
C ILE A 111 3.32 -3.59 2.82
N ARG A 112 2.33 -3.90 3.64
CA ARG A 112 2.16 -3.32 4.96
C ARG A 112 2.13 -4.42 6.01
N SER A 113 3.05 -4.34 6.96
CA SER A 113 3.03 -5.20 8.13
C SER A 113 2.02 -4.67 9.15
N SER A 114 1.21 -5.55 9.68
CA SER A 114 0.26 -5.30 10.76
C SER A 114 0.37 -6.41 11.82
N TYR A 115 -0.39 -6.31 12.88
CA TYR A 115 -0.45 -7.35 13.92
C TYR A 115 -1.89 -7.86 14.02
N SER A 116 -2.03 -9.19 14.08
CA SER A 116 -3.30 -9.83 14.40
C SER A 116 -3.69 -9.55 15.87
N GLU A 117 -4.94 -9.83 16.24
CA GLU A 117 -5.42 -9.69 17.62
C GLU A 117 -4.54 -10.45 18.63
N GLY A 118 -3.98 -11.61 18.24
CA GLY A 118 -3.04 -12.38 19.06
C GLY A 118 -1.60 -11.87 19.04
N GLY A 119 -1.29 -10.70 18.44
CA GLY A 119 0.05 -10.12 18.40
C GLY A 119 1.03 -10.87 17.46
N ILE A 120 0.51 -11.53 16.43
CA ILE A 120 1.31 -12.14 15.37
C ILE A 120 1.47 -11.13 14.24
N SER A 121 2.71 -10.93 13.78
CA SER A 121 2.99 -10.08 12.63
C SER A 121 2.48 -10.74 11.34
N VAL A 122 1.76 -9.98 10.53
CA VAL A 122 1.24 -10.38 9.22
C VAL A 122 1.54 -9.31 8.18
N ASP A 123 1.91 -9.73 6.97
CA ASP A 123 2.19 -8.85 5.85
C ASP A 123 1.01 -8.87 4.88
N ASN A 124 0.38 -7.71 4.70
CA ASN A 124 -0.75 -7.50 3.80
C ASN A 124 -0.29 -6.87 2.49
N VAL A 125 -0.85 -7.34 1.37
CA VAL A 125 -0.58 -6.80 0.03
C VAL A 125 -1.68 -5.83 -0.38
N TYR A 126 -1.26 -4.64 -0.78
CA TYR A 126 -2.09 -3.63 -1.43
C TYR A 126 -1.50 -3.28 -2.78
N TYR A 127 -2.27 -2.60 -3.63
CA TYR A 127 -1.81 -2.16 -4.94
C TYR A 127 -1.81 -0.64 -5.02
N ASP A 128 -0.75 -0.10 -5.59
CA ASP A 128 -0.61 1.33 -5.81
C ASP A 128 -1.33 1.77 -7.10
N ASN A 129 -1.48 3.07 -7.31
CA ASN A 129 -2.08 3.63 -8.51
C ASN A 129 -1.06 4.41 -9.34
N VAL A 130 -1.37 4.54 -10.62
CA VAL A 130 -0.76 5.51 -11.52
C VAL A 130 -1.82 6.57 -11.83
N ILE A 131 -1.52 7.82 -11.51
CA ILE A 131 -2.45 8.92 -11.74
C ILE A 131 -2.03 9.70 -12.99
N HIS A 132 -2.87 9.66 -14.02
CA HIS A 132 -2.69 10.51 -15.20
C HIS A 132 -3.35 11.87 -14.97
N ILE A 133 -2.57 12.93 -15.17
CA ILE A 133 -3.09 14.31 -15.10
C ILE A 133 -2.89 15.00 -16.44
N CYS A 134 -3.85 15.82 -16.84
CA CYS A 134 -3.69 16.69 -17.99
C CYS A 134 -4.51 17.99 -17.86
N VAL A 135 -4.02 19.03 -18.52
CA VAL A 135 -4.64 20.36 -18.58
C VAL A 135 -4.88 20.76 -20.02
N TYR A 136 -6.07 21.29 -20.27
CA TYR A 136 -6.50 21.79 -21.58
C TYR A 136 -6.92 23.26 -21.52
N GLU A 137 -6.62 23.97 -22.61
CA GLU A 137 -7.23 25.24 -23.01
C GLU A 137 -8.07 24.98 -24.25
N GLY A 138 -9.38 25.00 -24.10
CA GLY A 138 -10.28 24.60 -25.20
C GLY A 138 -10.00 23.15 -25.63
N ARG A 139 -9.50 22.97 -26.87
CA ARG A 139 -9.11 21.66 -27.42
C ARG A 139 -7.61 21.38 -27.36
N ARG A 140 -6.81 22.36 -26.98
CA ARG A 140 -5.36 22.25 -26.92
C ARG A 140 -4.93 21.67 -25.57
N MET A 141 -4.23 20.55 -25.60
CA MET A 141 -3.57 20.01 -24.42
C MET A 141 -2.32 20.85 -24.12
N LEU A 142 -2.24 21.37 -22.91
CA LEU A 142 -1.12 22.19 -22.43
C LEU A 142 -0.11 21.36 -21.66
N TYR A 143 -0.59 20.36 -20.92
CA TYR A 143 0.24 19.46 -20.12
C TYR A 143 -0.43 18.09 -20.01
N GLY A 144 0.36 17.04 -19.95
CA GLY A 144 -0.09 15.68 -19.66
C GLY A 144 1.07 14.83 -19.13
N LYS A 145 0.83 14.11 -18.03
CA LYS A 145 1.85 13.26 -17.39
C LYS A 145 1.24 12.22 -16.49
N ASP A 146 1.89 11.04 -16.42
CA ASP A 146 1.64 10.02 -15.43
C ASP A 146 2.46 10.29 -14.17
N ILE A 147 1.80 10.29 -13.03
CA ILE A 147 2.37 10.48 -11.71
C ILE A 147 2.29 9.16 -10.97
N THR A 148 3.40 8.73 -10.43
CA THR A 148 3.51 7.55 -9.56
C THR A 148 4.01 7.99 -8.19
N LYS A 149 3.90 7.12 -7.19
CA LYS A 149 4.42 7.35 -5.85
C LYS A 149 5.91 7.76 -5.84
N LYS A 150 6.70 7.30 -6.81
CA LYS A 150 8.12 7.68 -6.95
C LYS A 150 8.36 9.18 -7.08
N ALA A 151 7.37 9.94 -7.59
CA ALA A 151 7.47 11.39 -7.70
C ALA A 151 7.58 12.10 -6.34
N PHE A 152 7.17 11.43 -5.26
CA PHE A 152 7.16 11.95 -3.90
C PHE A 152 8.39 11.52 -3.07
N ALA A 153 9.35 10.83 -3.68
CA ALA A 153 10.62 10.50 -3.05
C ALA A 153 11.37 11.78 -2.65
N GLY A 154 11.86 11.82 -1.41
CA GLY A 154 12.50 13.02 -0.84
C GLY A 154 11.53 14.07 -0.28
N ILE A 155 10.23 13.95 -0.51
CA ILE A 155 9.18 14.79 0.10
C ILE A 155 8.72 14.17 1.43
N PHE A 156 8.56 12.84 1.43
CA PHE A 156 8.21 12.05 2.61
C PHE A 156 9.34 11.11 2.97
N PRO A 157 9.52 10.76 4.27
CA PRO A 157 10.45 9.72 4.69
C PRO A 157 10.14 8.40 3.98
N GLU A 158 11.19 7.67 3.56
CA GLU A 158 11.02 6.49 2.71
C GLU A 158 10.32 5.33 3.44
N ASP A 159 10.55 5.18 4.74
CA ASP A 159 9.89 4.21 5.60
C ASP A 159 8.37 4.40 5.66
N ILE A 160 7.91 5.65 5.61
CA ILE A 160 6.48 6.00 5.55
C ILE A 160 5.96 5.85 4.12
N LEU A 161 6.67 6.40 3.14
CA LEU A 161 6.26 6.39 1.73
C LEU A 161 6.14 4.96 1.18
N SER A 162 6.99 4.03 1.62
CA SER A 162 6.95 2.63 1.21
C SER A 162 5.63 1.94 1.56
N GLN A 163 5.00 2.33 2.68
CA GLN A 163 3.74 1.78 3.18
C GLN A 163 2.49 2.49 2.64
N MET A 164 2.66 3.61 1.93
CA MET A 164 1.55 4.40 1.37
C MET A 164 1.23 3.97 -0.07
N ILE A 165 0.00 4.22 -0.47
CA ILE A 165 -0.45 4.22 -1.86
C ILE A 165 -0.75 5.65 -2.29
N LEU A 166 -0.53 5.96 -3.57
CA LEU A 166 -1.01 7.20 -4.20
C LEU A 166 -2.52 7.05 -4.45
N ALA A 167 -3.32 7.44 -3.46
CA ALA A 167 -4.74 7.09 -3.42
C ALA A 167 -5.59 7.98 -4.31
N ASP A 168 -5.25 9.27 -4.42
CA ASP A 168 -6.07 10.24 -5.13
C ASP A 168 -5.29 11.49 -5.54
N MET A 169 -5.89 12.29 -6.43
CA MET A 169 -5.41 13.61 -6.80
C MET A 169 -6.58 14.52 -7.23
N ASN A 170 -6.44 15.80 -6.97
CA ASN A 170 -7.42 16.80 -7.37
C ASN A 170 -6.73 17.95 -8.11
N PHE A 171 -7.37 18.45 -9.18
CA PHE A 171 -6.99 19.68 -9.82
C PHE A 171 -7.54 20.86 -9.02
N MET A 172 -6.64 21.65 -8.44
CA MET A 172 -6.98 22.75 -7.54
C MET A 172 -7.20 24.09 -8.26
N GLY A 173 -6.65 24.20 -9.50
CA GLY A 173 -6.83 25.41 -10.28
C GLY A 173 -5.58 25.86 -11.03
N VAL A 174 -5.58 27.14 -11.40
CA VAL A 174 -4.48 27.83 -12.09
C VAL A 174 -4.21 29.14 -11.38
N ASP A 175 -2.95 29.43 -11.12
CA ASP A 175 -2.51 30.70 -10.56
C ASP A 175 -1.32 31.30 -11.34
N ASN A 176 -0.62 32.27 -10.76
CA ASN A 176 0.55 32.90 -11.37
C ASN A 176 1.78 31.99 -11.46
N LYS A 177 1.82 30.87 -10.73
CA LYS A 177 2.89 29.89 -10.75
C LYS A 177 2.65 28.79 -11.77
N GLY A 178 1.38 28.50 -12.10
CA GLY A 178 1.01 27.46 -13.06
C GLY A 178 -0.25 26.68 -12.65
N TYR A 179 -0.30 25.42 -13.06
CA TYR A 179 -1.40 24.50 -12.79
C TYR A 179 -1.18 23.83 -11.42
N GLN A 180 -2.19 23.90 -10.56
CA GLN A 180 -2.13 23.42 -9.19
C GLN A 180 -2.88 22.11 -9.05
N TYR A 181 -2.24 21.11 -8.48
CA TYR A 181 -2.83 19.83 -8.09
C TYR A 181 -2.51 19.53 -6.63
N GLN A 182 -3.34 18.72 -6.00
CA GLN A 182 -3.07 18.18 -4.67
C GLN A 182 -3.25 16.68 -4.70
N ALA A 183 -2.18 15.97 -4.33
CA ALA A 183 -2.15 14.51 -4.23
C ALA A 183 -2.46 14.06 -2.81
N THR A 184 -3.16 12.94 -2.68
CA THR A 184 -3.40 12.24 -1.43
C THR A 184 -2.62 10.93 -1.43
N LEU A 185 -1.67 10.79 -0.51
CA LEU A 185 -0.99 9.53 -0.22
C LEU A 185 -1.59 8.97 1.08
N ARG A 186 -1.92 7.68 1.10
CA ARG A 186 -2.67 7.06 2.19
C ARG A 186 -2.04 5.74 2.58
N VAL A 187 -1.93 5.49 3.89
CA VAL A 187 -1.64 4.13 4.39
C VAL A 187 -2.92 3.30 4.31
N PRO A 188 -2.94 2.19 3.56
CA PRO A 188 -4.11 1.33 3.44
C PRO A 188 -4.67 0.91 4.81
N GLU A 189 -5.99 0.77 4.92
CA GLU A 189 -6.70 0.35 6.14
C GLU A 189 -6.31 1.15 7.40
N SER A 190 -6.03 2.43 7.21
CA SER A 190 -5.77 3.33 8.33
C SER A 190 -6.35 4.72 8.06
N SER A 191 -6.44 5.52 9.11
CA SER A 191 -6.78 6.94 9.01
C SER A 191 -5.58 7.83 8.64
N VAL A 192 -4.39 7.24 8.48
CA VAL A 192 -3.16 7.98 8.18
C VAL A 192 -3.10 8.32 6.70
N TYR A 193 -3.01 9.60 6.41
CA TYR A 193 -2.78 10.12 5.06
C TYR A 193 -1.87 11.35 5.10
N SER A 194 -1.31 11.66 3.95
CA SER A 194 -0.51 12.87 3.73
C SER A 194 -0.96 13.54 2.45
N LEU A 195 -0.93 14.85 2.44
CA LEU A 195 -1.20 15.65 1.26
C LEU A 195 0.10 16.22 0.70
N ALA A 196 0.17 16.30 -0.62
CA ALA A 196 1.27 16.95 -1.33
C ALA A 196 0.72 17.89 -2.41
N ASP A 197 1.17 19.12 -2.38
CA ASP A 197 0.85 20.11 -3.40
C ASP A 197 1.81 19.98 -4.58
N ILE A 198 1.26 19.95 -5.78
CA ILE A 198 2.00 19.83 -7.03
C ILE A 198 1.72 21.09 -7.86
N THR A 199 2.77 21.84 -8.13
CA THR A 199 2.71 22.97 -9.04
C THR A 199 3.39 22.60 -10.35
N ILE A 200 2.67 22.76 -11.47
CA ILE A 200 3.22 22.58 -12.81
C ILE A 200 3.32 23.96 -13.44
N GLY A 201 4.53 24.47 -13.55
CA GLY A 201 4.81 25.76 -14.15
C GLY A 201 4.37 25.80 -15.61
N PHE A 202 4.13 27.02 -16.14
CA PHE A 202 3.82 27.21 -17.55
C PHE A 202 4.98 26.80 -18.48
N ASP A 203 6.17 26.57 -17.92
CA ASP A 203 7.35 25.99 -18.58
C ASP A 203 7.39 24.44 -18.50
N ASN A 204 6.31 23.81 -18.01
CA ASN A 204 6.14 22.38 -17.82
C ASN A 204 7.06 21.74 -16.74
N ARG A 205 7.72 22.54 -15.91
CA ARG A 205 8.46 22.03 -14.75
C ARG A 205 7.49 21.72 -13.62
N MET A 206 7.70 20.59 -13.00
CA MET A 206 6.90 20.13 -11.86
C MET A 206 7.67 20.33 -10.57
N ASP A 207 7.06 21.00 -9.62
CA ASP A 207 7.50 21.17 -8.23
C ASP A 207 6.50 20.49 -7.31
N ILE A 208 7.01 19.71 -6.33
CA ILE A 208 6.17 18.98 -5.36
C ILE A 208 6.61 19.36 -3.96
N LYS A 209 5.64 19.67 -3.10
CA LYS A 209 5.88 19.99 -1.69
C LYS A 209 4.88 19.27 -0.81
N LYS A 210 5.27 18.96 0.41
CA LYS A 210 4.31 18.53 1.42
C LYS A 210 3.33 19.69 1.67
N ALA A 211 2.02 19.39 1.64
CA ALA A 211 1.00 20.34 2.01
C ALA A 211 1.09 20.67 3.52
N GLU A 212 0.85 21.92 3.87
CA GLU A 212 0.84 22.39 5.26
C GLU A 212 -0.46 22.00 5.99
#